data_1112098317c59896d6bf94f32d702c17
#
_entry.id   1112098317c59896d6bf94f32d702c17
#
_cell.length_a   1.000
_cell.length_b   1.000
_cell.length_c   1.000
_cell.angle_alpha   90.00
_cell.angle_beta   90.00
_cell.angle_gamma   90.00
#
_symmetry.space_group_name_H-M   'P 1'
#
loop_
_entity.id
_entity.type
_entity.pdbx_description
1 polymer ?
#
loop_
_entity_poly.entity_id
_entity_poly.type
_entity_poly.pdbx_seq_one_letter_code
_entity_poly.pdbx_strand_id
1 'polypeptide(L)'
;MQCCTLILFRRKLGALQEPQSPDVFMRTSQFLIATQKETPTDAEVISHQLMLRAGLIRKLAAGLYTWLPLGLRVLRKVECIIRQEMDAAGAQEVSMPVLQPAELWQESGRWEEYGPELQRIQDRHQR
;
A
#
# COMPACT_ATOMS: atom_id res chain seq x y z
N MET A 1 10.21 5.40 7.13
CA MET A 1 11.40 5.24 6.26
C MET A 1 11.37 3.80 5.77
N GLN A 2 10.77 3.55 4.61
CA GLN A 2 10.73 2.21 4.02
C GLN A 2 11.68 2.18 2.84
N CYS A 3 12.63 1.25 2.95
CA CYS A 3 13.71 1.03 2.00
C CYS A 3 13.15 0.56 0.66
N CYS A 4 13.35 1.36 -0.39
CA CYS A 4 13.09 0.98 -1.77
C CYS A 4 14.19 0.01 -2.22
N THR A 5 13.83 -1.25 -2.43
CA THR A 5 14.74 -2.23 -3.02
C THR A 5 14.64 -2.18 -4.53
N LEU A 6 15.71 -1.73 -5.15
CA LEU A 6 15.91 -1.72 -6.60
C LEU A 6 16.15 -3.18 -7.06
N ILE A 7 15.30 -3.72 -7.91
CA ILE A 7 15.58 -5.01 -8.58
C ILE A 7 15.86 -4.75 -10.05
N LEU A 8 17.14 -4.80 -10.40
CA LEU A 8 17.64 -4.79 -11.77
C LEU A 8 17.68 -6.22 -12.31
N PHE A 9 16.95 -6.41 -13.40
CA PHE A 9 17.14 -7.33 -14.51
C PHE A 9 17.96 -8.62 -14.31
N ARG A 10 17.29 -9.78 -14.33
CA ARG A 10 17.89 -11.01 -14.89
C ARG A 10 16.86 -11.88 -15.59
N ARG A 11 17.05 -12.04 -16.88
CA ARG A 11 16.35 -12.97 -17.78
C ARG A 11 16.63 -14.40 -17.33
N LYS A 12 15.60 -15.25 -17.34
CA LYS A 12 15.61 -16.72 -17.27
C LYS A 12 16.24 -17.31 -16.01
N LEU A 13 15.40 -17.59 -15.05
CA LEU A 13 15.48 -18.82 -14.25
C LEU A 13 14.17 -18.96 -13.47
N GLY A 14 13.66 -20.17 -13.45
CA GLY A 14 12.37 -20.61 -12.98
C GLY A 14 11.75 -19.84 -11.80
N ALA A 15 10.43 -19.89 -11.75
CA ALA A 15 9.58 -19.28 -10.75
C ALA A 15 10.31 -19.05 -9.42
N LEU A 16 10.73 -17.80 -9.18
CA LEU A 16 11.09 -17.39 -7.83
C LEU A 16 9.79 -17.37 -7.04
N GLN A 17 9.42 -18.56 -6.55
CA GLN A 17 8.53 -18.63 -5.41
C GLN A 17 9.15 -17.71 -4.36
N GLU A 18 8.47 -16.60 -4.08
CA GLU A 18 8.76 -15.90 -2.83
C GLU A 18 8.80 -16.95 -1.73
N PRO A 19 9.77 -16.91 -0.82
CA PRO A 19 9.81 -17.86 0.28
C PRO A 19 8.46 -17.72 0.99
N GLN A 20 7.59 -18.70 0.76
CA GLN A 20 6.43 -18.89 1.59
C GLN A 20 7.00 -18.97 2.98
N SER A 21 6.75 -17.93 3.78
CA SER A 21 7.13 -17.99 5.19
C SER A 21 6.64 -19.33 5.70
N PRO A 22 7.50 -20.14 6.36
CA PRO A 22 7.10 -21.44 6.87
C PRO A 22 5.77 -21.24 7.58
N ASP A 23 4.82 -22.16 7.40
CA ASP A 23 3.50 -22.10 8.04
C ASP A 23 3.70 -21.88 9.53
N VAL A 24 3.85 -20.63 9.91
CA VAL A 24 3.98 -20.24 11.31
C VAL A 24 2.60 -20.47 11.88
N PHE A 25 2.46 -21.57 12.60
CA PHE A 25 1.24 -21.91 13.32
C PHE A 25 0.94 -20.77 14.30
N MET A 26 0.07 -19.88 13.87
CA MET A 26 -0.19 -18.64 14.56
C MET A 26 -1.27 -18.88 15.61
N ARG A 27 -0.89 -18.76 16.86
CA ARG A 27 -1.84 -18.84 17.98
C ARG A 27 -2.68 -17.55 18.01
N THR A 28 -4.00 -17.68 18.06
CA THR A 28 -4.92 -16.54 18.17
C THR A 28 -4.65 -15.67 19.39
N SER A 29 -4.12 -16.25 20.48
CA SER A 29 -3.73 -15.52 21.68
C SER A 29 -2.53 -14.58 21.49
N GLN A 30 -1.76 -14.77 20.42
CA GLN A 30 -0.59 -13.94 20.08
C GLN A 30 -0.84 -13.02 18.88
N PHE A 31 -2.05 -13.06 18.33
CA PHE A 31 -2.42 -12.29 17.15
C PHE A 31 -3.44 -11.21 17.48
N LEU A 32 -3.19 -9.98 17.05
CA LEU A 32 -4.12 -8.87 17.26
C LEU A 32 -5.35 -9.06 16.38
N ILE A 33 -6.46 -9.50 17.00
CA ILE A 33 -7.78 -9.58 16.39
C ILE A 33 -8.63 -8.47 17.00
N ALA A 34 -8.76 -7.35 16.29
CA ALA A 34 -9.46 -6.15 16.77
C ALA A 34 -10.86 -6.05 16.16
N THR A 35 -11.68 -7.10 16.29
CA THR A 35 -13.06 -7.09 15.78
C THR A 35 -13.93 -6.11 16.57
N GLN A 36 -14.91 -5.51 15.91
CA GLN A 36 -15.88 -4.62 16.51
C GLN A 36 -17.29 -5.18 16.35
N LYS A 37 -18.11 -5.10 17.40
CA LYS A 37 -19.49 -5.56 17.37
C LYS A 37 -20.40 -4.59 16.62
N GLU A 38 -20.17 -3.31 16.81
CA GLU A 38 -20.98 -2.25 16.22
C GLU A 38 -20.38 -1.74 14.91
N THR A 39 -21.25 -1.28 14.01
CA THR A 39 -20.84 -0.66 12.76
C THR A 39 -20.67 0.84 13.01
N PRO A 40 -19.52 1.45 12.69
CA PRO A 40 -19.37 2.90 12.76
C PRO A 40 -20.37 3.60 11.85
N THR A 41 -20.96 4.68 12.36
CA THR A 41 -22.03 5.45 11.66
C THR A 41 -21.54 6.13 10.38
N ASP A 42 -20.24 6.39 10.28
CA ASP A 42 -19.60 7.07 9.15
C ASP A 42 -19.21 6.13 8.00
N ALA A 43 -19.52 4.84 8.12
CA ALA A 43 -19.27 3.88 7.05
C ALA A 43 -20.56 3.63 6.24
N GLU A 44 -20.67 4.25 5.07
CA GLU A 44 -21.84 4.10 4.20
C GLU A 44 -21.79 2.81 3.38
N VAL A 45 -20.61 2.44 2.88
CA VAL A 45 -20.43 1.29 2.00
C VAL A 45 -20.29 0.00 2.81
N ILE A 46 -21.01 -1.05 2.43
CA ILE A 46 -21.06 -2.34 3.13
C ILE A 46 -19.64 -2.96 3.25
N SER A 47 -18.83 -2.90 2.21
CA SER A 47 -17.46 -3.42 2.26
C SER A 47 -16.61 -2.69 3.31
N HIS A 48 -16.74 -1.38 3.42
CA HIS A 48 -16.06 -0.57 4.43
C HIS A 48 -16.53 -0.95 5.84
N GLN A 49 -17.85 -1.10 6.04
CA GLN A 49 -18.41 -1.54 7.31
C GLN A 49 -17.86 -2.91 7.75
N LEU A 50 -17.80 -3.86 6.82
CA LEU A 50 -17.27 -5.19 7.07
C LEU A 50 -15.77 -5.17 7.39
N MET A 51 -14.99 -4.36 6.69
CA MET A 51 -13.55 -4.21 6.95
C MET A 51 -13.27 -3.63 8.34
N LEU A 52 -14.05 -2.63 8.78
CA LEU A 52 -13.95 -2.06 10.12
C LEU A 52 -14.36 -3.07 11.20
N ARG A 53 -15.51 -3.75 11.01
CA ARG A 53 -16.01 -4.77 11.96
C ARG A 53 -15.09 -5.96 12.09
N ALA A 54 -14.55 -6.44 10.97
CA ALA A 54 -13.61 -7.56 10.97
C ALA A 54 -12.21 -7.20 11.53
N GLY A 55 -11.98 -5.93 11.84
CA GLY A 55 -10.69 -5.49 12.34
C GLY A 55 -9.57 -5.57 11.29
N LEU A 56 -9.90 -5.36 10.02
CA LEU A 56 -8.91 -5.29 8.94
C LEU A 56 -8.25 -3.93 8.88
N ILE A 57 -9.02 -2.88 9.13
CA ILE A 57 -8.57 -1.49 9.11
C ILE A 57 -9.07 -0.74 10.34
N ARG A 58 -8.39 0.35 10.67
CA ARG A 58 -8.81 1.32 11.69
C ARG A 58 -8.71 2.73 11.12
N LYS A 59 -9.76 3.51 11.28
CA LYS A 59 -9.79 4.91 10.85
C LYS A 59 -8.89 5.76 11.75
N LEU A 60 -8.01 6.54 11.14
CA LEU A 60 -7.17 7.53 11.82
C LEU A 60 -7.75 8.93 11.65
N ALA A 61 -8.09 9.30 10.42
CA ALA A 61 -8.75 10.55 10.05
C ALA A 61 -9.60 10.33 8.80
N ALA A 62 -10.25 11.38 8.30
CA ALA A 62 -10.99 11.29 7.03
C ALA A 62 -10.05 10.87 5.89
N GLY A 63 -10.37 9.78 5.21
CA GLY A 63 -9.55 9.22 4.14
C GLY A 63 -8.27 8.50 4.58
N LEU A 64 -7.89 8.55 5.87
CA LEU A 64 -6.68 7.92 6.39
C LEU A 64 -7.01 6.71 7.26
N TYR A 65 -6.47 5.55 6.89
CA TYR A 65 -6.69 4.28 7.58
C TYR A 65 -5.39 3.58 7.89
N THR A 66 -5.35 2.95 9.06
CA THR A 66 -4.27 2.03 9.45
C THR A 66 -4.69 0.61 9.13
N TRP A 67 -3.89 -0.12 8.37
CA TRP A 67 -4.09 -1.54 8.14
C TRP A 67 -3.65 -2.33 9.37
N LEU A 68 -4.56 -3.12 9.91
CA LEU A 68 -4.28 -4.04 11.01
C LEU A 68 -3.68 -5.34 10.47
N PRO A 69 -3.06 -6.19 11.32
CA PRO A 69 -2.31 -7.36 10.86
C PRO A 69 -3.09 -8.30 9.93
N LEU A 70 -4.37 -8.51 10.20
CA LEU A 70 -5.23 -9.35 9.35
C LEU A 70 -5.50 -8.69 8.00
N GLY A 71 -5.81 -7.38 8.01
CA GLY A 71 -6.03 -6.61 6.80
C GLY A 71 -4.77 -6.52 5.93
N LEU A 72 -3.61 -6.33 6.54
CA LEU A 72 -2.34 -6.29 5.83
C LEU A 72 -2.03 -7.62 5.11
N ARG A 73 -2.39 -8.76 5.72
CA ARG A 73 -2.26 -10.08 5.06
C ARG A 73 -3.14 -10.21 3.83
N VAL A 74 -4.39 -9.74 3.92
CA VAL A 74 -5.30 -9.73 2.78
C VAL A 74 -4.76 -8.83 1.68
N LEU A 75 -4.34 -7.61 2.04
CA LEU A 75 -3.76 -6.65 1.09
C LEU A 75 -2.57 -7.26 0.34
N ARG A 76 -1.62 -7.85 1.05
CA ARG A 76 -0.44 -8.49 0.45
C ARG A 76 -0.80 -9.64 -0.50
N LYS A 77 -1.85 -10.42 -0.19
CA LYS A 77 -2.34 -11.44 -1.13
C LYS A 77 -2.88 -10.85 -2.42
N VAL A 78 -3.64 -9.76 -2.32
CA VAL A 78 -4.15 -9.04 -3.48
C VAL A 78 -3.00 -8.45 -4.30
N GLU A 79 -2.04 -7.81 -3.64
CA GLU A 79 -0.83 -7.27 -4.30
C GLU A 79 -0.05 -8.39 -5.03
N CYS A 80 0.10 -9.55 -4.39
CA CYS A 80 0.78 -10.69 -5.00
C CYS A 80 0.08 -11.18 -6.28
N ILE A 81 -1.25 -11.30 -6.24
CA ILE A 81 -2.04 -11.71 -7.41
C ILE A 81 -1.89 -10.69 -8.54
N ILE A 82 -2.05 -9.40 -8.23
CA ILE A 82 -1.91 -8.33 -9.23
C ILE A 82 -0.50 -8.35 -9.84
N ARG A 83 0.54 -8.49 -9.02
CA ARG A 83 1.93 -8.57 -9.48
C ARG A 83 2.13 -9.75 -10.42
N GLN A 84 1.64 -10.92 -10.07
CA GLN A 84 1.74 -12.12 -10.91
C GLN A 84 1.07 -11.94 -12.28
N GLU A 85 -0.13 -11.35 -12.31
CA GLU A 85 -0.85 -11.09 -13.55
C GLU A 85 -0.14 -10.04 -14.43
N MET A 86 0.37 -8.98 -13.80
CA MET A 86 1.11 -7.94 -14.52
C MET A 86 2.45 -8.45 -15.07
N ASP A 87 3.17 -9.24 -14.30
CA ASP A 87 4.42 -9.89 -14.74
C ASP A 87 4.16 -10.87 -15.88
N ALA A 88 3.08 -11.64 -15.82
CA ALA A 88 2.67 -12.56 -16.88
C ALA A 88 2.31 -11.80 -18.18
N ALA A 89 1.76 -10.59 -18.06
CA ALA A 89 1.49 -9.71 -19.19
C ALA A 89 2.75 -9.01 -19.75
N GLY A 90 3.93 -9.22 -19.13
CA GLY A 90 5.20 -8.62 -19.54
C GLY A 90 5.45 -7.21 -19.01
N ALA A 91 4.66 -6.75 -18.07
CA ALA A 91 4.91 -5.47 -17.39
C ALA A 91 6.15 -5.55 -16.49
N GLN A 92 6.73 -4.40 -16.19
CA GLN A 92 7.87 -4.30 -15.29
C GLN A 92 7.50 -3.41 -14.09
N GLU A 93 7.71 -3.94 -12.89
CA GLU A 93 7.47 -3.18 -11.67
C GLU A 93 8.62 -2.20 -11.41
N VAL A 94 8.28 -0.94 -11.12
CA VAL A 94 9.23 0.08 -10.72
C VAL A 94 8.81 0.68 -9.37
N SER A 95 9.77 0.96 -8.52
CA SER A 95 9.53 1.66 -7.25
C SER A 95 10.09 3.07 -7.35
N MET A 96 9.21 4.04 -7.42
CA MET A 96 9.59 5.45 -7.49
C MET A 96 9.54 6.08 -6.10
N PRO A 97 10.40 7.09 -5.81
CA PRO A 97 10.31 7.83 -4.57
C PRO A 97 8.97 8.58 -4.49
N VAL A 98 8.41 8.63 -3.28
CA VAL A 98 7.15 9.33 -3.01
C VAL A 98 7.32 10.84 -3.17
N LEU A 99 8.46 11.37 -2.75
CA LEU A 99 8.82 12.77 -2.94
C LEU A 99 9.61 12.93 -4.23
N GLN A 100 9.17 13.82 -5.08
CA GLN A 100 9.80 14.12 -6.36
C GLN A 100 10.20 15.60 -6.42
N PRO A 101 11.30 15.93 -7.13
CA PRO A 101 11.70 17.30 -7.33
C PRO A 101 10.63 18.13 -8.05
N ALA A 102 10.49 19.40 -7.66
CA ALA A 102 9.51 20.31 -8.24
C ALA A 102 9.75 20.56 -9.74
N GLU A 103 11.02 20.52 -10.16
CA GLU A 103 11.45 20.78 -11.53
C GLU A 103 10.76 19.83 -12.54
N LEU A 104 10.58 18.56 -12.19
CA LEU A 104 9.91 17.59 -13.07
C LEU A 104 8.44 17.95 -13.32
N TRP A 105 7.78 18.51 -12.33
CA TRP A 105 6.40 18.96 -12.41
C TRP A 105 6.25 20.27 -13.16
N GLN A 106 7.23 21.16 -13.00
CA GLN A 106 7.31 22.44 -13.73
C GLN A 106 7.60 22.20 -15.23
N GLU A 107 8.55 21.33 -15.55
CA GLU A 107 8.93 20.98 -16.93
C GLU A 107 7.75 20.37 -17.70
N SER A 108 6.93 19.54 -17.04
CA SER A 108 5.73 18.94 -17.63
C SER A 108 4.50 19.87 -17.66
N GLY A 109 4.59 21.08 -17.10
CA GLY A 109 3.47 22.02 -16.96
C GLY A 109 2.43 21.64 -15.89
N ARG A 110 2.54 20.46 -15.29
CA ARG A 110 1.57 19.94 -14.31
C ARG A 110 1.60 20.67 -12.97
N TRP A 111 2.65 21.41 -12.68
CA TRP A 111 2.76 22.17 -11.44
C TRP A 111 1.61 23.15 -11.24
N GLU A 112 1.21 23.85 -12.28
CA GLU A 112 0.09 24.79 -12.24
C GLU A 112 -1.26 24.08 -12.40
N GLU A 113 -1.29 23.03 -13.23
CA GLU A 113 -2.50 22.30 -13.58
C GLU A 113 -3.13 21.59 -12.36
N TYR A 114 -2.31 21.00 -11.48
CA TYR A 114 -2.78 20.37 -10.24
C TYR A 114 -3.15 21.36 -9.13
N GLY A 115 -2.69 22.61 -9.19
CA GLY A 115 -3.05 23.66 -8.26
C GLY A 115 -2.90 23.29 -6.77
N PRO A 116 -3.94 23.52 -5.94
CA PRO A 116 -3.89 23.27 -4.50
C PRO A 116 -3.99 21.79 -4.11
N GLU A 117 -4.35 20.90 -5.02
CA GLU A 117 -4.41 19.45 -4.77
C GLU A 117 -3.02 18.81 -4.69
N LEU A 118 -2.02 19.46 -5.29
CA LEU A 118 -0.63 19.03 -5.21
C LEU A 118 -0.05 19.34 -3.84
N GLN A 119 0.25 18.30 -3.07
CA GLN A 119 0.93 18.48 -1.78
C GLN A 119 2.37 18.94 -2.00
N ARG A 120 2.65 20.19 -1.66
CA ARG A 120 3.97 20.79 -1.78
C ARG A 120 4.66 20.82 -0.42
N ILE A 121 5.88 20.31 -0.39
CA ILE A 121 6.70 20.25 0.82
C ILE A 121 7.99 21.04 0.53
N GLN A 122 8.38 21.90 1.45
CA GLN A 122 9.66 22.56 1.42
C GLN A 122 10.58 22.00 2.50
N ASP A 123 11.82 21.70 2.13
CA ASP A 123 12.87 21.40 3.08
C ASP A 123 13.27 22.68 3.86
N ARG A 124 13.90 22.51 5.01
CA ARG A 124 14.51 23.62 5.77
C ARG A 124 15.55 24.44 4.96
N HIS A 125 16.02 23.93 3.86
CA HIS A 125 16.90 24.62 2.89
C HIS A 125 16.13 25.23 1.71
N GLN A 126 14.80 25.32 1.79
CA GLN A 126 13.90 25.87 0.76
C GLN A 126 14.04 25.18 -0.61
N ARG A 127 14.34 23.90 -0.60
CA ARG A 127 14.35 23.08 -1.82
C ARG A 127 13.04 22.32 -1.96
#